data_98288d08fbda388655365613e148affd
#
_entry.id   98288d08fbda388655365613e148affd
#
_cell.length_a   1.000
_cell.length_b   1.000
_cell.length_c   1.000
_cell.angle_alpha   90.00
_cell.angle_beta   90.00
_cell.angle_gamma   90.00
#
_symmetry.space_group_name_H-M   'P 1'
#
loop_
_entity.id
_entity.type
_entity.pdbx_description
1 polymer ?
#
loop_
_entity_poly.entity_id
_entity_poly.type
_entity_poly.pdbx_seq_one_letter_code
_entity_poly.pdbx_strand_id
1 'polypeptide(L)'
;MKLSILDQSPIRVGATAADALRESVALAVAADGLGYHRYWVAEHHGSGGLAGSAPEILIGQIASATKRLRVGSGGVMMNHYSALKVAETFRVLDAFHPGRIDLGLGRAPGSDQITAVALSPAYQPISIEHYPRQIRDLLDFLNATVPGDHPFARIKVIPDGATVPEVWLLGSSDQSGILAGFMGQPFSFAHFINGEGGADVMEAYRRNFRPSAQLDAPKGNIGVHVVCAETMAEADRQAKPRDLWRDAGGGARP
;
A
#
# COMPACT_ATOMS: atom_id res chain seq x y z
N MET A 1 10.33 1.92 -19.17
CA MET A 1 9.56 1.27 -18.09
C MET A 1 10.09 1.80 -16.76
N LYS A 2 9.24 2.07 -15.78
CA LYS A 2 9.66 2.47 -14.42
C LYS A 2 9.60 1.25 -13.52
N LEU A 3 10.68 0.98 -12.79
CA LEU A 3 10.76 -0.09 -11.81
C LEU A 3 10.51 0.45 -10.41
N SER A 4 9.82 -0.33 -9.58
CA SER A 4 9.50 0.00 -8.20
C SER A 4 9.62 -1.25 -7.33
N ILE A 5 9.73 -1.08 -6.02
CA ILE A 5 9.82 -2.17 -5.05
C ILE A 5 8.58 -2.13 -4.16
N LEU A 6 8.02 -3.31 -3.89
CA LEU A 6 7.08 -3.56 -2.81
C LEU A 6 7.77 -4.47 -1.80
N ASP A 7 8.02 -3.94 -0.61
CA ASP A 7 8.68 -4.62 0.49
C ASP A 7 7.67 -5.03 1.57
N GLN A 8 7.72 -6.27 1.98
CA GLN A 8 6.89 -6.82 3.06
C GLN A 8 7.65 -6.89 4.39
N SER A 9 8.89 -6.41 4.45
CA SER A 9 9.80 -6.48 5.60
C SER A 9 9.91 -7.91 6.18
N PRO A 10 10.31 -8.92 5.38
CA PRO A 10 10.36 -10.31 5.81
C PRO A 10 11.47 -10.53 6.85
N ILE A 11 11.14 -11.29 7.91
CA ILE A 11 12.10 -11.68 8.94
C ILE A 11 12.84 -12.93 8.45
N ARG A 12 14.14 -12.79 8.18
CA ARG A 12 14.97 -13.93 7.75
C ARG A 12 15.22 -14.91 8.90
N VAL A 13 15.44 -16.17 8.57
CA VAL A 13 15.82 -17.18 9.55
C VAL A 13 17.08 -16.72 10.31
N GLY A 14 17.01 -16.71 11.64
CA GLY A 14 18.09 -16.24 12.51
C GLY A 14 18.18 -14.72 12.71
N ALA A 15 17.31 -13.93 12.06
CA ALA A 15 17.22 -12.49 12.26
C ALA A 15 16.03 -12.11 13.16
N THR A 16 16.02 -10.88 13.63
CA THR A 16 14.93 -10.30 14.42
C THR A 16 14.03 -9.40 13.55
N ALA A 17 12.83 -9.07 14.03
CA ALA A 17 11.97 -8.08 13.39
C ALA A 17 12.65 -6.70 13.28
N ALA A 18 13.45 -6.32 14.26
CA ALA A 18 14.23 -5.08 14.21
C ALA A 18 15.29 -5.09 13.10
N ASP A 19 15.90 -6.25 12.83
CA ASP A 19 16.84 -6.40 11.70
C ASP A 19 16.10 -6.25 10.37
N ALA A 20 14.93 -6.89 10.20
CA ALA A 20 14.12 -6.77 8.99
C ALA A 20 13.74 -5.31 8.69
N LEU A 21 13.35 -4.52 9.70
CA LEU A 21 13.04 -3.09 9.51
C LEU A 21 14.28 -2.28 9.09
N ARG A 22 15.45 -2.56 9.66
CA ARG A 22 16.71 -1.92 9.23
C ARG A 22 17.10 -2.30 7.81
N GLU A 23 16.89 -3.58 7.44
CA GLU A 23 17.12 -4.07 6.08
C GLU A 23 16.21 -3.41 5.07
N SER A 24 14.93 -3.16 5.40
CA SER A 24 14.01 -2.38 4.56
C SER A 24 14.55 -0.98 4.27
N VAL A 25 15.07 -0.28 5.28
CA VAL A 25 15.69 1.05 5.08
C VAL A 25 16.94 0.96 4.22
N ALA A 26 17.82 -0.01 4.48
CA ALA A 26 19.04 -0.23 3.70
C ALA A 26 18.73 -0.56 2.22
N LEU A 27 17.74 -1.42 1.98
CA LEU A 27 17.27 -1.77 0.63
C LEU A 27 16.72 -0.54 -0.10
N ALA A 28 15.95 0.30 0.59
CA ALA A 28 15.40 1.53 0.00
C ALA A 28 16.52 2.53 -0.38
N VAL A 29 17.56 2.67 0.44
CA VAL A 29 18.75 3.49 0.12
C VAL A 29 19.46 2.94 -1.11
N ALA A 30 19.63 1.63 -1.22
CA ALA A 30 20.22 1.00 -2.41
C ALA A 30 19.34 1.23 -3.66
N ALA A 31 18.02 1.07 -3.53
CA ALA A 31 17.06 1.32 -4.60
C ALA A 31 17.09 2.77 -5.10
N ASP A 32 17.22 3.75 -4.20
CA ASP A 32 17.38 5.16 -4.55
C ASP A 32 18.67 5.40 -5.35
N GLY A 33 19.77 4.77 -4.92
CA GLY A 33 21.05 4.80 -5.65
C GLY A 33 20.98 4.20 -7.05
N LEU A 34 20.24 3.12 -7.22
CA LEU A 34 20.02 2.42 -8.49
C LEU A 34 18.97 3.06 -9.40
N GLY A 35 18.28 4.12 -8.95
CA GLY A 35 17.33 4.87 -9.76
C GLY A 35 15.94 4.21 -9.86
N TYR A 36 15.54 3.39 -8.90
CA TYR A 36 14.16 2.92 -8.79
C TYR A 36 13.22 4.11 -8.60
N HIS A 37 11.98 3.96 -9.06
CA HIS A 37 11.02 5.06 -9.06
C HIS A 37 10.24 5.17 -7.75
N ARG A 38 9.83 4.02 -7.17
CA ARG A 38 9.03 3.95 -5.94
C ARG A 38 9.53 2.83 -5.03
N TYR A 39 9.33 3.03 -3.75
CA TYR A 39 9.50 2.00 -2.73
C TYR A 39 8.28 2.02 -1.81
N TRP A 40 7.51 0.96 -1.83
CA TRP A 40 6.33 0.81 -1.01
C TRP A 40 6.55 -0.25 0.05
N VAL A 41 6.00 -0.03 1.24
CA VAL A 41 6.02 -0.99 2.34
C VAL A 41 4.61 -1.48 2.62
N ALA A 42 4.47 -2.80 2.83
CA ALA A 42 3.19 -3.42 3.12
C ALA A 42 2.84 -3.32 4.60
N GLU A 43 1.54 -3.46 4.92
CA GLU A 43 1.02 -3.55 6.28
C GLU A 43 0.55 -4.98 6.56
N HIS A 44 1.14 -5.61 7.59
CA HIS A 44 0.73 -6.93 8.06
C HIS A 44 0.76 -6.98 9.58
N HIS A 45 -0.25 -7.60 10.17
CA HIS A 45 -0.38 -7.73 11.62
C HIS A 45 -0.46 -9.20 12.03
N GLY A 46 -0.02 -9.51 13.25
CA GLY A 46 -0.08 -10.86 13.82
C GLY A 46 0.80 -11.89 13.11
N SER A 47 1.71 -11.47 12.20
CA SER A 47 2.58 -12.36 11.45
C SER A 47 3.89 -12.60 12.18
N GLY A 48 4.28 -13.86 12.38
CA GLY A 48 5.61 -14.20 12.90
C GLY A 48 6.76 -14.05 11.88
N GLY A 49 6.43 -13.85 10.60
CA GLY A 49 7.40 -13.79 9.51
C GLY A 49 7.59 -12.41 8.86
N LEU A 50 6.76 -11.41 9.22
CA LEU A 50 6.78 -10.08 8.63
C LEU A 50 6.82 -9.01 9.74
N ALA A 51 7.68 -8.00 9.59
CA ALA A 51 7.91 -6.96 10.60
C ALA A 51 7.11 -5.67 10.37
N GLY A 52 6.46 -5.52 9.21
CA GLY A 52 5.81 -4.28 8.77
C GLY A 52 4.40 -4.11 9.30
N SER A 53 4.20 -3.71 10.55
CA SER A 53 2.88 -3.48 11.15
C SER A 53 2.45 -2.00 11.18
N ALA A 54 3.35 -1.07 10.93
CA ALA A 54 3.10 0.39 10.94
C ALA A 54 3.82 1.04 9.75
N PRO A 55 3.25 0.92 8.54
CA PRO A 55 3.90 1.39 7.32
C PRO A 55 4.23 2.88 7.39
N GLU A 56 3.38 3.72 8.00
CA GLU A 56 3.58 5.16 8.12
C GLU A 56 4.85 5.53 8.90
N ILE A 57 5.21 4.74 9.91
CA ILE A 57 6.46 4.94 10.66
C ILE A 57 7.67 4.60 9.80
N LEU A 58 7.62 3.45 9.10
CA LEU A 58 8.70 2.98 8.24
C LEU A 58 8.88 3.90 7.02
N ILE A 59 7.79 4.39 6.43
CA ILE A 59 7.80 5.38 5.34
C ILE A 59 8.59 6.63 5.76
N GLY A 60 8.36 7.16 6.96
CA GLY A 60 9.09 8.32 7.47
C GLY A 60 10.59 8.07 7.57
N GLN A 61 11.01 6.89 8.05
CA GLN A 61 12.42 6.50 8.14
C GLN A 61 13.06 6.37 6.75
N ILE A 62 12.40 5.68 5.82
CA ILE A 62 12.88 5.49 4.46
C ILE A 62 12.96 6.82 3.70
N ALA A 63 11.94 7.65 3.79
CA ALA A 63 11.90 8.93 3.10
C ALA A 63 13.00 9.89 3.61
N SER A 64 13.32 9.83 4.91
CA SER A 64 14.44 10.59 5.51
C SER A 64 15.81 10.07 5.05
N ALA A 65 15.95 8.77 4.82
CA ALA A 65 17.19 8.13 4.40
C ALA A 65 17.44 8.22 2.87
N THR A 66 16.45 8.60 2.08
CA THR A 66 16.48 8.64 0.60
C THR A 66 16.24 10.04 0.06
N LYS A 67 16.59 10.31 -1.22
CA LYS A 67 16.52 11.67 -1.80
C LYS A 67 15.54 11.79 -2.97
N ARG A 68 15.49 10.80 -3.86
CA ARG A 68 14.74 10.86 -5.13
C ARG A 68 13.55 9.91 -5.16
N LEU A 69 13.67 8.81 -4.43
CA LEU A 69 12.71 7.75 -4.38
C LEU A 69 11.35 8.25 -3.84
N ARG A 70 10.26 7.94 -4.53
CA ARG A 70 8.94 8.10 -3.94
C ARG A 70 8.71 6.96 -2.95
N VAL A 71 8.20 7.27 -1.78
CA VAL A 71 8.01 6.29 -0.69
C VAL A 71 6.55 6.24 -0.30
N GLY A 72 6.03 5.07 -0.03
CA GLY A 72 4.62 4.96 0.32
C GLY A 72 4.22 3.60 0.89
N SER A 73 2.92 3.46 1.12
CA SER A 73 2.31 2.22 1.55
C SER A 73 1.87 1.36 0.37
N GLY A 74 1.99 0.06 0.53
CA GLY A 74 1.53 -0.88 -0.46
C GLY A 74 0.75 -2.08 0.13
N GLY A 75 -0.28 -1.79 0.98
CA GLY A 75 -0.99 -0.56 1.31
C GLY A 75 -1.45 -0.47 2.77
N VAL A 76 -1.98 0.69 3.11
CA VAL A 76 -2.70 0.86 4.38
C VAL A 76 -4.00 0.05 4.35
N MET A 77 -4.25 -0.71 5.39
CA MET A 77 -5.48 -1.52 5.54
C MET A 77 -6.61 -0.65 6.09
N MET A 78 -7.32 0.07 5.20
CA MET A 78 -8.30 1.09 5.55
C MET A 78 -9.40 0.63 6.52
N ASN A 79 -9.70 -0.67 6.54
CA ASN A 79 -10.72 -1.22 7.44
C ASN A 79 -10.38 -1.08 8.93
N HIS A 80 -9.12 -0.81 9.26
CA HIS A 80 -8.66 -0.64 10.64
C HIS A 80 -8.64 0.82 11.10
N TYR A 81 -8.82 1.78 10.18
CA TYR A 81 -8.54 3.20 10.43
C TYR A 81 -9.67 4.13 10.06
N SER A 82 -9.71 5.28 10.74
CA SER A 82 -10.48 6.45 10.34
C SER A 82 -9.84 7.10 9.11
N ALA A 83 -10.67 7.46 8.12
CA ALA A 83 -10.22 8.20 6.94
C ALA A 83 -9.51 9.52 7.30
N LEU A 84 -10.03 10.24 8.30
CA LEU A 84 -9.38 11.46 8.82
C LEU A 84 -7.99 11.17 9.38
N LYS A 85 -7.85 10.12 10.20
CA LYS A 85 -6.56 9.80 10.82
C LYS A 85 -5.51 9.42 9.77
N VAL A 86 -5.88 8.67 8.75
CA VAL A 86 -4.99 8.34 7.63
C VAL A 86 -4.62 9.59 6.84
N ALA A 87 -5.59 10.47 6.54
CA ALA A 87 -5.32 11.74 5.85
C ALA A 87 -4.30 12.61 6.61
N GLU A 88 -4.49 12.82 7.91
CA GLU A 88 -3.57 13.61 8.74
C GLU A 88 -2.17 12.98 8.81
N THR A 89 -2.10 11.66 9.01
CA THR A 89 -0.81 10.94 9.08
C THR A 89 -0.01 11.12 7.78
N PHE A 90 -0.65 10.95 6.63
CA PHE A 90 0.03 11.09 5.34
C PHE A 90 0.30 12.55 4.96
N ARG A 91 -0.52 13.49 5.44
CA ARG A 91 -0.20 14.93 5.35
C ARG A 91 1.05 15.31 6.14
N VAL A 92 1.24 14.73 7.33
CA VAL A 92 2.48 14.93 8.11
C VAL A 92 3.69 14.37 7.35
N LEU A 93 3.58 13.17 6.79
CA LEU A 93 4.65 12.58 5.98
C LEU A 93 4.99 13.46 4.76
N ASP A 94 3.96 13.95 4.04
CA ASP A 94 4.16 14.80 2.87
C ASP A 94 4.73 16.18 3.24
N ALA A 95 4.39 16.73 4.40
CA ALA A 95 4.97 17.98 4.89
C ALA A 95 6.47 17.86 5.16
N PHE A 96 6.95 16.70 5.64
CA PHE A 96 8.38 16.43 5.78
C PHE A 96 9.07 16.10 4.45
N HIS A 97 8.35 15.50 3.49
CA HIS A 97 8.91 15.00 2.24
C HIS A 97 8.02 15.38 1.04
N PRO A 98 7.87 16.68 0.74
CA PRO A 98 6.90 17.19 -0.23
C PRO A 98 7.02 16.52 -1.60
N GLY A 99 5.89 16.03 -2.13
CA GLY A 99 5.77 15.43 -3.44
C GLY A 99 6.42 14.05 -3.60
N ARG A 100 6.93 13.45 -2.51
CA ARG A 100 7.56 12.12 -2.52
C ARG A 100 6.73 11.03 -1.88
N ILE A 101 5.59 11.35 -1.31
CA ILE A 101 4.77 10.38 -0.57
C ILE A 101 3.66 9.80 -1.45
N ASP A 102 3.53 8.48 -1.40
CA ASP A 102 2.42 7.72 -1.97
C ASP A 102 1.57 7.09 -0.85
N LEU A 103 0.26 7.12 -1.02
CA LEU A 103 -0.70 6.46 -0.13
C LEU A 103 -1.41 5.34 -0.89
N GLY A 104 -0.88 4.14 -0.83
CA GLY A 104 -1.56 2.95 -1.35
C GLY A 104 -2.57 2.43 -0.33
N LEU A 105 -3.79 2.12 -0.78
CA LEU A 105 -4.91 1.66 0.02
C LEU A 105 -5.26 0.21 -0.30
N GLY A 106 -5.24 -0.65 0.72
CA GLY A 106 -5.67 -2.03 0.66
C GLY A 106 -7.06 -2.22 1.26
N ARG A 107 -7.80 -3.19 0.71
CA ARG A 107 -9.12 -3.59 1.20
C ARG A 107 -9.05 -4.80 2.14
N ALA A 108 -8.07 -5.68 1.92
CA ALA A 108 -7.90 -6.89 2.71
C ALA A 108 -7.48 -6.54 4.16
N PRO A 109 -7.85 -7.36 5.17
CA PRO A 109 -7.52 -7.07 6.56
C PRO A 109 -6.02 -7.17 6.89
N GLY A 110 -5.19 -7.75 6.05
CA GLY A 110 -3.74 -7.93 6.29
C GLY A 110 -3.39 -8.77 7.51
N SER A 111 -4.36 -9.54 8.04
CA SER A 111 -4.25 -10.29 9.29
C SER A 111 -5.31 -11.40 9.37
N ASP A 112 -5.23 -12.24 10.41
CA ASP A 112 -6.31 -13.15 10.81
C ASP A 112 -7.50 -12.39 11.42
N GLN A 113 -8.61 -13.12 11.60
CA GLN A 113 -9.86 -12.52 12.08
C GLN A 113 -9.76 -11.96 13.52
N ILE A 114 -9.02 -12.62 14.41
CA ILE A 114 -8.86 -12.18 15.81
C ILE A 114 -8.07 -10.88 15.84
N THR A 115 -6.98 -10.81 15.08
CA THR A 115 -6.15 -9.63 14.94
C THR A 115 -6.95 -8.47 14.32
N ALA A 116 -7.76 -8.73 13.29
CA ALA A 116 -8.63 -7.73 12.68
C ALA A 116 -9.64 -7.13 13.70
N VAL A 117 -10.21 -7.96 14.59
CA VAL A 117 -11.07 -7.47 15.67
C VAL A 117 -10.30 -6.60 16.66
N ALA A 118 -9.08 -7.02 17.05
CA ALA A 118 -8.25 -6.27 18.00
C ALA A 118 -7.80 -4.90 17.44
N LEU A 119 -7.60 -4.78 16.12
CA LEU A 119 -7.25 -3.53 15.45
C LEU A 119 -8.44 -2.59 15.26
N SER A 120 -9.65 -3.10 15.38
CA SER A 120 -10.86 -2.34 15.05
C SER A 120 -11.32 -1.49 16.26
N PRO A 121 -11.82 -0.25 16.02
CA PRO A 121 -12.38 0.58 17.08
C PRO A 121 -13.50 -0.16 17.82
N ALA A 122 -13.42 -0.13 19.16
CA ALA A 122 -14.38 -0.83 20.03
C ALA A 122 -14.58 -2.32 19.69
N TYR A 123 -13.56 -2.97 19.13
CA TYR A 123 -13.60 -4.38 18.68
C TYR A 123 -14.70 -4.69 17.66
N GLN A 124 -15.08 -3.70 16.89
CA GLN A 124 -16.08 -3.81 15.81
C GLN A 124 -15.40 -3.52 14.45
N PRO A 125 -15.08 -4.57 13.68
CA PRO A 125 -14.51 -4.40 12.34
C PRO A 125 -15.42 -3.57 11.44
N ILE A 126 -14.84 -2.61 10.73
CA ILE A 126 -15.57 -1.82 9.74
C ILE A 126 -15.92 -2.74 8.57
N SER A 127 -17.21 -2.81 8.23
CA SER A 127 -17.68 -3.62 7.09
C SER A 127 -17.01 -3.17 5.81
N ILE A 128 -16.63 -4.14 4.97
CA ILE A 128 -16.03 -3.91 3.66
C ILE A 128 -16.91 -3.05 2.72
N GLU A 129 -18.21 -3.04 2.95
CA GLU A 129 -19.18 -2.22 2.22
C GLU A 129 -18.95 -0.73 2.43
N HIS A 130 -18.33 -0.34 3.55
CA HIS A 130 -17.97 1.06 3.82
C HIS A 130 -16.69 1.51 3.10
N TYR A 131 -15.91 0.59 2.55
CA TYR A 131 -14.62 0.90 1.93
C TYR A 131 -14.71 1.99 0.83
N PRO A 132 -15.68 1.97 -0.10
CA PRO A 132 -15.80 3.05 -1.10
C PRO A 132 -16.08 4.42 -0.48
N ARG A 133 -16.86 4.47 0.60
CA ARG A 133 -17.12 5.70 1.33
C ARG A 133 -15.88 6.19 2.07
N GLN A 134 -15.16 5.30 2.74
CA GLN A 134 -13.90 5.63 3.42
C GLN A 134 -12.87 6.24 2.46
N ILE A 135 -12.76 5.69 1.22
CA ILE A 135 -11.87 6.24 0.19
C ILE A 135 -12.33 7.66 -0.18
N ARG A 136 -13.62 7.87 -0.41
CA ARG A 136 -14.15 9.19 -0.76
C ARG A 136 -13.86 10.21 0.34
N ASP A 137 -14.20 9.88 1.58
CA ASP A 137 -13.94 10.74 2.73
C ASP A 137 -12.43 11.07 2.86
N LEU A 138 -11.56 10.08 2.64
CA LEU A 138 -10.12 10.28 2.63
C LEU A 138 -9.65 11.25 1.54
N LEU A 139 -10.14 11.06 0.31
CA LEU A 139 -9.81 11.94 -0.82
C LEU A 139 -10.30 13.37 -0.56
N ASP A 140 -11.50 13.52 -0.05
CA ASP A 140 -12.09 14.81 0.29
C ASP A 140 -11.31 15.51 1.42
N PHE A 141 -10.87 14.78 2.44
CA PHE A 141 -10.00 15.30 3.49
C PHE A 141 -8.64 15.74 2.94
N LEU A 142 -8.00 14.90 2.13
CA LEU A 142 -6.68 15.22 1.56
C LEU A 142 -6.72 16.46 0.64
N ASN A 143 -7.80 16.63 -0.12
CA ASN A 143 -7.93 17.68 -1.13
C ASN A 143 -8.71 18.92 -0.64
N ALA A 144 -9.18 18.93 0.62
CA ALA A 144 -10.05 19.97 1.18
C ALA A 144 -11.34 20.20 0.35
N THR A 145 -11.92 19.11 -0.15
CA THR A 145 -13.13 19.10 -0.98
C THR A 145 -14.36 18.52 -0.27
N VAL A 146 -14.33 18.42 1.06
CA VAL A 146 -15.45 17.91 1.86
C VAL A 146 -16.70 18.75 1.57
N PRO A 147 -17.82 18.15 1.08
CA PRO A 147 -19.04 18.87 0.76
C PRO A 147 -19.62 19.62 1.97
N GLY A 148 -20.23 20.80 1.75
CA GLY A 148 -20.72 21.65 2.83
C GLY A 148 -21.87 21.04 3.65
N ASP A 149 -22.61 20.09 3.10
CA ASP A 149 -23.67 19.30 3.75
C ASP A 149 -23.14 18.01 4.42
N HIS A 150 -21.85 17.71 4.27
CA HIS A 150 -21.25 16.55 4.89
C HIS A 150 -21.16 16.72 6.42
N PRO A 151 -21.39 15.68 7.23
CA PRO A 151 -21.29 15.76 8.69
C PRO A 151 -19.97 16.32 9.22
N PHE A 152 -18.88 16.12 8.45
CA PHE A 152 -17.52 16.54 8.78
C PHE A 152 -17.04 17.78 8.01
N ALA A 153 -17.94 18.55 7.39
CA ALA A 153 -17.59 19.73 6.58
C ALA A 153 -16.77 20.80 7.33
N ARG A 154 -16.85 20.83 8.66
CA ARG A 154 -16.10 21.79 9.50
C ARG A 154 -14.72 21.31 9.91
N ILE A 155 -14.37 20.05 9.61
CA ILE A 155 -13.06 19.50 9.96
C ILE A 155 -12.02 20.01 8.96
N LYS A 156 -10.97 20.62 9.50
CA LYS A 156 -9.80 21.01 8.73
C LYS A 156 -8.68 20.00 8.97
N VAL A 157 -8.24 19.36 7.92
CA VAL A 157 -7.10 18.42 7.98
C VAL A 157 -5.79 19.20 8.08
N ILE A 158 -4.94 18.82 8.98
CA ILE A 158 -3.64 19.45 9.19
C ILE A 158 -2.50 18.41 9.13
N PRO A 159 -1.26 18.83 8.75
CA PRO A 159 -0.88 20.18 8.31
C PRO A 159 -1.38 20.52 6.90
N ASP A 160 -1.58 21.80 6.64
CA ASP A 160 -1.72 22.31 5.27
C ASP A 160 -0.37 22.19 4.55
N GLY A 161 -0.40 21.93 3.25
CA GLY A 161 0.83 21.81 2.45
C GLY A 161 0.57 22.11 0.98
N ALA A 162 1.63 22.47 0.26
CA ALA A 162 1.56 22.73 -1.18
C ALA A 162 1.35 21.49 -2.03
N THR A 163 1.67 20.32 -1.48
CA THR A 163 1.52 19.01 -2.13
C THR A 163 0.57 18.11 -1.34
N VAL A 164 0.06 17.09 -2.00
CA VAL A 164 -0.81 16.06 -1.45
C VAL A 164 -0.21 14.70 -1.79
N PRO A 165 -0.23 13.71 -0.88
CA PRO A 165 0.18 12.35 -1.21
C PRO A 165 -0.55 11.80 -2.44
N GLU A 166 0.16 11.10 -3.33
CA GLU A 166 -0.46 10.44 -4.47
C GLU A 166 -1.20 9.18 -3.97
N VAL A 167 -2.53 9.19 -4.10
CA VAL A 167 -3.36 8.06 -3.62
C VAL A 167 -3.44 6.98 -4.69
N TRP A 168 -3.22 5.72 -4.30
CA TRP A 168 -3.29 4.53 -5.16
C TRP A 168 -4.28 3.53 -4.59
N LEU A 169 -5.16 2.99 -5.42
CA LEU A 169 -5.98 1.84 -5.02
C LEU A 169 -5.28 0.54 -5.42
N LEU A 170 -5.24 -0.40 -4.47
CA LEU A 170 -4.56 -1.68 -4.63
C LEU A 170 -5.57 -2.82 -4.66
N GLY A 171 -5.32 -3.83 -5.47
CA GLY A 171 -6.17 -5.00 -5.49
C GLY A 171 -5.74 -6.06 -6.49
N SER A 172 -6.39 -7.23 -6.39
CA SER A 172 -6.15 -8.39 -7.25
C SER A 172 -7.43 -8.87 -7.97
N SER A 173 -8.47 -8.04 -8.02
CA SER A 173 -9.76 -8.36 -8.62
C SER A 173 -10.25 -7.25 -9.54
N ASP A 174 -11.15 -7.60 -10.46
CA ASP A 174 -11.86 -6.68 -11.35
C ASP A 174 -12.63 -5.59 -10.57
N GLN A 175 -13.31 -5.96 -9.48
CA GLN A 175 -14.02 -5.02 -8.61
C GLN A 175 -13.10 -3.92 -8.08
N SER A 176 -11.85 -4.26 -7.71
CA SER A 176 -10.87 -3.28 -7.25
C SER A 176 -10.45 -2.34 -8.38
N GLY A 177 -10.23 -2.87 -9.58
CA GLY A 177 -9.91 -2.08 -10.78
C GLY A 177 -11.06 -1.15 -11.18
N ILE A 178 -12.30 -1.67 -11.21
CA ILE A 178 -13.50 -0.88 -11.50
C ILE A 178 -13.66 0.26 -10.50
N LEU A 179 -13.51 -0.02 -9.20
CA LEU A 179 -13.60 1.01 -8.16
C LEU A 179 -12.53 2.09 -8.35
N ALA A 180 -11.28 1.71 -8.61
CA ALA A 180 -10.20 2.65 -8.86
C ALA A 180 -10.49 3.55 -10.08
N GLY A 181 -10.99 2.96 -11.17
CA GLY A 181 -11.40 3.69 -12.36
C GLY A 181 -12.54 4.66 -12.07
N PHE A 182 -13.57 4.21 -11.39
CA PHE A 182 -14.71 5.05 -11.01
C PHE A 182 -14.32 6.24 -10.11
N MET A 183 -13.35 6.02 -9.21
CA MET A 183 -12.83 7.06 -8.32
C MET A 183 -11.78 7.97 -9.00
N GLY A 184 -11.40 7.71 -10.24
CA GLY A 184 -10.37 8.47 -10.96
C GLY A 184 -8.99 8.37 -10.32
N GLN A 185 -8.67 7.24 -9.68
CA GLN A 185 -7.42 7.04 -8.97
C GLN A 185 -6.47 6.09 -9.72
N PRO A 186 -5.16 6.22 -9.55
CA PRO A 186 -4.20 5.22 -9.99
C PRO A 186 -4.50 3.84 -9.40
N PHE A 187 -4.28 2.78 -10.20
CA PHE A 187 -4.52 1.40 -9.79
C PHE A 187 -3.25 0.56 -9.83
N SER A 188 -3.01 -0.21 -8.76
CA SER A 188 -1.94 -1.20 -8.68
C SER A 188 -2.52 -2.61 -8.60
N PHE A 189 -2.28 -3.40 -9.65
CA PHE A 189 -2.73 -4.79 -9.68
C PHE A 189 -1.73 -5.71 -9.00
N ALA A 190 -2.18 -6.44 -7.98
CA ALA A 190 -1.36 -7.38 -7.23
C ALA A 190 -1.33 -8.77 -7.90
N HIS A 191 -0.57 -8.90 -8.98
CA HIS A 191 -0.42 -10.16 -9.71
C HIS A 191 0.20 -11.27 -8.85
N PHE A 192 1.02 -10.91 -7.86
CA PHE A 192 1.60 -11.89 -6.92
C PHE A 192 0.56 -12.56 -5.99
N ILE A 193 -0.67 -11.99 -5.90
CA ILE A 193 -1.82 -12.60 -5.20
C ILE A 193 -2.66 -13.42 -6.17
N ASN A 194 -3.00 -12.82 -7.33
CA ASN A 194 -3.79 -13.48 -8.37
C ASN A 194 -3.01 -13.41 -9.69
N GLY A 195 -2.38 -14.54 -10.05
CA GLY A 195 -1.54 -14.66 -11.25
C GLY A 195 -2.33 -14.73 -12.57
N GLU A 196 -3.66 -14.82 -12.51
CA GLU A 196 -4.52 -14.96 -13.69
C GLU A 196 -5.40 -13.72 -13.89
N GLY A 197 -5.83 -13.47 -15.12
CA GLY A 197 -6.81 -12.43 -15.44
C GLY A 197 -6.33 -10.99 -15.29
N GLY A 198 -5.03 -10.75 -15.05
CA GLY A 198 -4.52 -9.40 -14.83
C GLY A 198 -4.73 -8.43 -15.99
N ALA A 199 -4.68 -8.92 -17.21
CA ALA A 199 -4.97 -8.12 -18.40
C ALA A 199 -6.43 -7.64 -18.40
N ASP A 200 -7.38 -8.51 -18.09
CA ASP A 200 -8.81 -8.21 -18.03
C ASP A 200 -9.15 -7.22 -16.92
N VAL A 201 -8.50 -7.38 -15.74
CA VAL A 201 -8.63 -6.44 -14.63
C VAL A 201 -8.13 -5.04 -15.00
N MET A 202 -6.97 -4.96 -15.64
CA MET A 202 -6.42 -3.69 -16.09
C MET A 202 -7.23 -3.05 -17.20
N GLU A 203 -7.86 -3.85 -18.05
CA GLU A 203 -8.79 -3.35 -19.06
C GLU A 203 -10.10 -2.87 -18.42
N ALA A 204 -10.66 -3.61 -17.46
CA ALA A 204 -11.82 -3.18 -16.69
C ALA A 204 -11.56 -1.84 -15.97
N TYR A 205 -10.38 -1.67 -15.38
CA TYR A 205 -9.93 -0.39 -14.82
C TYR A 205 -9.97 0.73 -15.85
N ARG A 206 -9.36 0.54 -17.03
CA ARG A 206 -9.30 1.56 -18.08
C ARG A 206 -10.69 1.93 -18.62
N ARG A 207 -11.55 0.93 -18.86
CA ARG A 207 -12.91 1.16 -19.37
C ARG A 207 -13.80 1.93 -18.40
N ASN A 208 -13.60 1.76 -17.10
CA ASN A 208 -14.38 2.43 -16.05
C ASN A 208 -13.73 3.72 -15.54
N PHE A 209 -12.56 4.10 -16.07
CA PHE A 209 -11.84 5.28 -15.60
C PHE A 209 -12.63 6.56 -15.89
N ARG A 210 -12.73 7.39 -14.86
CA ARG A 210 -13.31 8.73 -14.91
C ARG A 210 -12.21 9.72 -14.53
N PRO A 211 -11.94 10.75 -15.35
CA PRO A 211 -11.01 11.79 -14.97
C PRO A 211 -11.37 12.43 -13.63
N SER A 212 -10.36 12.77 -12.85
CA SER A 212 -10.48 13.44 -11.57
C SER A 212 -9.62 14.70 -11.55
N ALA A 213 -9.70 15.51 -10.49
CA ALA A 213 -8.83 16.68 -10.32
C ALA A 213 -7.34 16.31 -10.22
N GLN A 214 -7.02 15.05 -9.95
CA GLN A 214 -5.64 14.56 -9.78
C GLN A 214 -5.11 13.75 -10.97
N LEU A 215 -6.00 13.26 -11.84
CA LEU A 215 -5.62 12.31 -12.88
C LEU A 215 -6.54 12.41 -14.10
N ASP A 216 -5.99 12.83 -15.23
CA ASP A 216 -6.73 13.00 -16.49
C ASP A 216 -6.88 11.71 -17.30
N ALA A 217 -5.97 10.74 -17.11
CA ALA A 217 -5.93 9.49 -17.84
C ALA A 217 -5.55 8.31 -16.93
N PRO A 218 -5.96 7.06 -17.27
CA PRO A 218 -5.65 5.88 -16.45
C PRO A 218 -4.16 5.72 -16.21
N LYS A 219 -3.77 5.53 -14.95
CA LYS A 219 -2.41 5.28 -14.53
C LYS A 219 -2.36 4.00 -13.71
N GLY A 220 -1.56 3.03 -14.14
CA GLY A 220 -1.48 1.76 -13.46
C GLY A 220 -0.09 1.17 -13.40
N ASN A 221 0.09 0.26 -12.45
CA ASN A 221 1.25 -0.62 -12.37
C ASN A 221 0.81 -2.05 -12.02
N ILE A 222 1.75 -2.97 -12.07
CA ILE A 222 1.56 -4.37 -11.72
C ILE A 222 2.63 -4.78 -10.71
N GLY A 223 2.22 -5.39 -9.62
CA GLY A 223 3.12 -6.01 -8.64
C GLY A 223 3.34 -7.48 -8.99
N VAL A 224 4.58 -7.83 -9.30
CA VAL A 224 4.98 -9.21 -9.60
C VAL A 224 6.02 -9.68 -8.57
N HIS A 225 6.03 -10.97 -8.29
CA HIS A 225 7.11 -11.58 -7.53
C HIS A 225 8.23 -11.98 -8.48
N VAL A 226 9.45 -11.56 -8.16
CA VAL A 226 10.64 -11.86 -8.97
C VAL A 226 11.71 -12.50 -8.08
N VAL A 227 12.26 -13.61 -8.53
CA VAL A 227 13.48 -14.21 -7.97
C VAL A 227 14.57 -14.12 -9.03
N CYS A 228 15.69 -13.50 -8.68
CA CYS A 228 16.80 -13.32 -9.58
C CYS A 228 18.06 -14.03 -9.01
N ALA A 229 18.64 -14.90 -9.81
CA ALA A 229 19.88 -15.61 -9.48
C ALA A 229 20.72 -15.81 -10.75
N GLU A 230 21.96 -16.28 -10.61
CA GLU A 230 22.85 -16.53 -11.75
C GLU A 230 22.37 -17.68 -12.65
N THR A 231 21.63 -18.65 -12.08
CA THR A 231 21.06 -19.79 -12.81
C THR A 231 19.60 -20.03 -12.45
N MET A 232 18.83 -20.65 -13.36
CA MET A 232 17.44 -21.05 -13.09
C MET A 232 17.35 -22.02 -11.91
N ALA A 233 18.24 -22.98 -11.79
CA ALA A 233 18.26 -23.94 -10.68
C ALA A 233 18.43 -23.24 -9.32
N GLU A 234 19.23 -22.21 -9.26
CA GLU A 234 19.40 -21.40 -8.05
C GLU A 234 18.16 -20.54 -7.78
N ALA A 235 17.57 -19.91 -8.82
CA ALA A 235 16.32 -19.16 -8.68
C ALA A 235 15.19 -20.04 -8.16
N ASP A 236 15.02 -21.25 -8.70
CA ASP A 236 14.03 -22.23 -8.26
C ASP A 236 14.26 -22.66 -6.80
N ARG A 237 15.52 -22.85 -6.41
CA ARG A 237 15.89 -23.17 -5.02
C ARG A 237 15.49 -22.04 -4.06
N GLN A 238 15.73 -20.80 -4.46
CA GLN A 238 15.40 -19.61 -3.65
C GLN A 238 13.88 -19.35 -3.59
N ALA A 239 13.12 -19.73 -4.62
CA ALA A 239 11.67 -19.57 -4.66
C ALA A 239 10.93 -20.56 -3.72
N LYS A 240 11.45 -21.79 -3.55
CA LYS A 240 10.80 -22.86 -2.79
C LYS A 240 10.27 -22.48 -1.41
N PRO A 241 11.01 -21.77 -0.53
CA PRO A 241 10.51 -21.42 0.80
C PRO A 241 9.22 -20.57 0.74
N ARG A 242 9.15 -19.66 -0.22
CA ARG A 242 7.96 -18.82 -0.43
C ARG A 242 6.79 -19.62 -0.97
N ASP A 243 7.03 -20.51 -1.92
CA ASP A 243 5.98 -21.36 -2.51
C ASP A 243 5.39 -22.28 -1.45
N LEU A 244 6.23 -22.91 -0.63
CA LEU A 244 5.80 -23.70 0.52
C LEU A 244 4.98 -22.87 1.53
N TRP A 245 5.38 -21.64 1.81
CA TRP A 245 4.64 -20.75 2.69
C TRP A 245 3.27 -20.38 2.10
N ARG A 246 3.21 -20.08 0.81
CA ARG A 246 1.95 -19.79 0.10
C ARG A 246 1.03 -21.00 0.07
N ASP A 247 1.54 -22.18 -0.25
CA ASP A 247 0.78 -23.42 -0.34
C ASP A 247 0.27 -23.88 1.03
N ALA A 248 0.95 -23.47 2.11
CA ALA A 248 0.50 -23.67 3.50
C ALA A 248 -0.58 -22.64 3.94
N GLY A 249 -1.12 -21.84 3.02
CA GLY A 249 -2.19 -20.87 3.30
C GLY A 249 -1.69 -19.50 3.73
N GLY A 250 -0.39 -19.20 3.63
CA GLY A 250 0.16 -17.86 3.92
C GLY A 250 -0.06 -17.34 5.34
N GLY A 251 -0.66 -18.15 6.21
CA GLY A 251 -1.01 -17.82 7.58
C GLY A 251 0.15 -18.06 8.55
N ALA A 252 0.18 -17.26 9.59
CA ALA A 252 1.11 -17.39 10.70
C ALA A 252 1.25 -18.86 11.13
N ARG A 253 2.46 -19.39 11.10
CA ARG A 253 2.83 -20.55 11.89
C ARG A 253 3.73 -20.10 13.02
N PRO A 254 3.57 -20.72 14.19
CA PRO A 254 4.29 -20.39 15.40
C PRO A 254 5.80 -20.55 15.26
#